data_311c72e2cea873187c9cf15b65e3411b
#
_entry.id   311c72e2cea873187c9cf15b65e3411b
#
_cell.length_a   1.000
_cell.length_b   1.000
_cell.length_c   1.000
_cell.angle_alpha   90.00
_cell.angle_beta   90.00
_cell.angle_gamma   90.00
#
_symmetry.space_group_name_H-M   'P 1'
#
loop_
_entity.id
_entity.type
_entity.pdbx_description
1 polymer ?
#
loop_
_entity_poly.entity_id
_entity_poly.type
_entity_poly.pdbx_seq_one_letter_code
_entity_poly.pdbx_strand_id
1 'polypeptide(L)'
;MVSKTFCSSPFVCTRQNAYDRISPCAFGPIEVDVPMGTTQADRWMHPDLTSLRNKFLNGDRPSECKRCWDEEDAGIQSLRQRTNEAYGTDITDWESGPREIVIKTTNVCNLACRSCAGWDTSLYWPEGEYYTNKYNTTKIDRSGNKVPGNDFMQWRPKVYHSSDLWTPADLRNVKKISFFGGEPLLDKQHGKLLQKVIDAGKANVTTLFYSTNCQQIGKHYEELWSQFKRVEIFFSIDGIEKQFEYLRWPGNWEKTKTNIDWFLNLPNRYPNVDWYFQGSQCVSVLNIAEYNHTAEWLEDK
;
A
#
# COMPACT_ATOMS: atom_id res chain seq x y z
N MET A 1 10.93 29.88 -7.89
CA MET A 1 10.27 28.89 -8.78
C MET A 1 10.75 27.51 -8.37
N VAL A 2 9.84 26.58 -8.14
CA VAL A 2 10.20 25.18 -7.87
C VAL A 2 10.82 24.59 -9.13
N SER A 3 11.88 23.80 -8.97
CA SER A 3 12.59 23.17 -10.09
C SER A 3 11.66 22.23 -10.90
N LYS A 4 11.87 22.16 -12.21
CA LYS A 4 11.17 21.18 -13.09
C LYS A 4 11.44 19.72 -12.70
N THR A 5 12.53 19.46 -11.98
CA THR A 5 12.91 18.14 -11.49
C THR A 5 12.30 17.80 -10.12
N PHE A 6 11.63 18.76 -9.46
CA PHE A 6 11.06 18.55 -8.13
C PHE A 6 10.09 17.36 -8.08
N CYS A 7 10.14 16.62 -6.97
CA CYS A 7 9.19 15.55 -6.65
C CYS A 7 8.59 15.78 -5.27
N SER A 8 7.27 15.92 -5.20
CA SER A 8 6.57 16.11 -3.91
C SER A 8 6.54 14.86 -3.04
N SER A 9 6.67 13.66 -3.64
CA SER A 9 6.52 12.40 -2.90
C SER A 9 7.40 12.29 -1.64
N PRO A 10 8.71 12.58 -1.66
CA PRO A 10 9.55 12.52 -0.45
C PRO A 10 9.14 13.52 0.65
N PHE A 11 8.38 14.54 0.30
CA PHE A 11 7.96 15.61 1.21
C PHE A 11 6.55 15.42 1.77
N VAL A 12 5.78 14.47 1.21
CA VAL A 12 4.38 14.26 1.62
C VAL A 12 4.09 12.82 2.03
N CYS A 13 4.82 11.83 1.49
CA CYS A 13 4.48 10.42 1.64
C CYS A 13 5.54 9.66 2.44
N THR A 14 5.08 8.81 3.36
CA THR A 14 5.89 7.74 3.94
C THR A 14 5.21 6.40 3.66
N ARG A 15 5.98 5.45 3.17
CA ARG A 15 5.55 4.07 2.97
C ARG A 15 6.28 3.18 3.96
N GLN A 16 5.54 2.42 4.70
CA GLN A 16 6.07 1.45 5.63
C GLN A 16 5.77 0.05 5.11
N ASN A 17 6.81 -0.66 4.76
CA ASN A 17 6.65 -2.02 4.31
C ASN A 17 6.74 -3.01 5.48
N ALA A 18 6.56 -4.24 5.10
CA ALA A 18 6.52 -5.41 5.92
C ALA A 18 7.76 -5.71 6.78
N TYR A 19 8.83 -4.98 6.64
CA TYR A 19 10.14 -5.27 7.28
C TYR A 19 10.67 -4.07 8.07
N ASP A 20 9.76 -3.19 8.54
CA ASP A 20 10.13 -1.92 9.16
C ASP A 20 10.98 -1.01 8.25
N ARG A 21 10.95 -1.29 6.95
CA ARG A 21 11.57 -0.43 5.96
C ARG A 21 10.65 0.71 5.61
N ILE A 22 11.24 1.86 5.41
CA ILE A 22 10.52 3.04 4.94
C ILE A 22 11.01 3.45 3.55
N SER A 23 10.10 3.97 2.74
CA SER A 23 10.42 4.54 1.43
C SER A 23 9.54 5.75 1.15
N PRO A 24 10.01 6.68 0.29
CA PRO A 24 9.27 7.92 0.02
C PRO A 24 8.17 7.76 -1.02
N CYS A 25 8.15 6.68 -1.79
CA CYS A 25 7.16 6.44 -2.84
C CYS A 25 7.01 4.96 -3.18
N ALA A 26 6.06 4.64 -4.08
CA ALA A 26 5.74 3.27 -4.49
C ALA A 26 6.88 2.55 -5.22
N PHE A 27 7.77 3.29 -5.87
CA PHE A 27 8.91 2.67 -6.60
C PHE A 27 10.10 2.35 -5.72
N GLY A 28 10.09 2.77 -4.43
CA GLY A 28 11.14 2.44 -3.46
C GLY A 28 12.56 2.82 -3.92
N PRO A 29 12.78 4.05 -4.45
CA PRO A 29 14.12 4.43 -4.95
C PRO A 29 15.16 4.35 -3.84
N ILE A 30 14.73 4.58 -2.62
CA ILE A 30 15.47 4.38 -1.37
C ILE A 30 14.57 3.58 -0.44
N GLU A 31 15.05 2.44 0.02
CA GLU A 31 14.47 1.70 1.13
C GLU A 31 15.44 1.75 2.30
N VAL A 32 14.96 2.29 3.40
CA VAL A 32 15.77 2.46 4.61
C VAL A 32 15.34 1.44 5.63
N ASP A 33 16.29 0.61 6.07
CA ASP A 33 16.12 -0.26 7.23
C ASP A 33 16.24 0.61 8.49
N VAL A 34 15.19 0.60 9.33
CA VAL A 34 15.19 1.35 10.58
C VAL A 34 15.15 0.39 11.77
N PRO A 35 15.95 0.64 12.81
CA PRO A 35 15.93 -0.18 14.01
C PRO A 35 14.53 -0.24 14.65
N MET A 36 14.22 -1.37 15.27
CA MET A 36 12.98 -1.52 16.03
C MET A 36 12.93 -0.47 17.15
N GLY A 37 11.78 0.17 17.30
CA GLY A 37 11.58 1.24 18.29
C GLY A 37 11.95 2.65 17.81
N THR A 38 12.50 2.80 16.59
CA THR A 38 12.72 4.14 15.99
C THR A 38 11.39 4.90 15.91
N THR A 39 11.36 6.12 16.39
CA THR A 39 10.15 6.97 16.35
C THR A 39 9.74 7.29 14.91
N GLN A 40 8.49 7.64 14.66
CA GLN A 40 8.05 8.03 13.33
C GLN A 40 8.68 9.34 12.88
N ALA A 41 8.95 10.25 13.82
CA ALA A 41 9.68 11.49 13.53
C ALA A 41 11.12 11.20 13.04
N ASP A 42 11.84 10.30 13.72
CA ASP A 42 13.20 9.90 13.31
C ASP A 42 13.20 9.15 11.98
N ARG A 43 12.19 8.30 11.75
CA ARG A 43 11.98 7.63 10.46
C ARG A 43 11.76 8.64 9.34
N TRP A 44 10.91 9.63 9.57
CA TRP A 44 10.60 10.69 8.61
C TRP A 44 11.83 11.54 8.27
N MET A 45 12.65 11.85 9.29
CA MET A 45 13.86 12.65 9.17
C MET A 45 15.13 11.84 8.91
N HIS A 46 14.99 10.54 8.54
CA HIS A 46 16.17 9.70 8.30
C HIS A 46 17.16 10.34 7.32
N PRO A 47 18.48 10.26 7.56
CA PRO A 47 19.50 10.96 6.76
C PRO A 47 19.40 10.68 5.26
N ASP A 48 19.13 9.43 4.84
CA ASP A 48 19.01 9.08 3.43
C ASP A 48 17.78 9.74 2.77
N LEU A 49 16.64 9.80 3.48
CA LEU A 49 15.45 10.48 2.98
C LEU A 49 15.67 12.00 2.93
N THR A 50 16.36 12.55 3.92
CA THR A 50 16.73 13.98 3.96
C THR A 50 17.70 14.30 2.83
N SER A 51 18.69 13.43 2.56
CA SER A 51 19.60 13.58 1.42
C SER A 51 18.84 13.61 0.08
N LEU A 52 17.87 12.71 -0.10
CA LEU A 52 17.03 12.70 -1.31
C LEU A 52 16.21 13.99 -1.44
N ARG A 53 15.61 14.48 -0.36
CA ARG A 53 14.88 15.77 -0.33
C ARG A 53 15.79 16.93 -0.75
N ASN A 54 17.00 16.99 -0.21
CA ASN A 54 17.96 18.04 -0.53
C ASN A 54 18.35 18.03 -2.02
N LYS A 55 18.53 16.85 -2.64
CA LYS A 55 18.76 16.75 -4.09
C LYS A 55 17.62 17.41 -4.87
N PHE A 56 16.36 17.12 -4.52
CA PHE A 56 15.21 17.75 -5.19
C PHE A 56 15.11 19.25 -4.95
N LEU A 57 15.41 19.73 -3.74
CA LEU A 57 15.43 21.16 -3.41
C LEU A 57 16.52 21.92 -4.18
N ASN A 58 17.67 21.27 -4.43
CA ASN A 58 18.74 21.81 -5.23
C ASN A 58 18.46 21.77 -6.75
N GLY A 59 17.36 21.15 -7.17
CA GLY A 59 17.01 21.02 -8.57
C GLY A 59 17.71 19.85 -9.29
N ASP A 60 18.29 18.93 -8.54
CA ASP A 60 18.95 17.76 -9.10
C ASP A 60 17.93 16.79 -9.71
N ARG A 61 18.43 15.87 -10.52
CA ARG A 61 17.73 14.71 -11.08
C ARG A 61 18.32 13.44 -10.47
N PRO A 62 17.88 13.04 -9.24
CA PRO A 62 18.50 11.92 -8.51
C PRO A 62 18.48 10.62 -9.33
N SER A 63 19.63 9.96 -9.42
CA SER A 63 19.78 8.70 -10.16
C SER A 63 18.97 7.56 -9.56
N GLU A 64 18.69 7.63 -8.26
CA GLU A 64 17.83 6.69 -7.54
C GLU A 64 16.39 6.68 -8.07
N CYS A 65 15.94 7.80 -8.64
CA CYS A 65 14.60 7.97 -9.21
C CYS A 65 14.54 7.66 -10.71
N LYS A 66 15.52 6.90 -11.23
CA LYS A 66 15.69 6.59 -12.66
C LYS A 66 14.40 6.16 -13.35
N ARG A 67 13.56 5.36 -12.70
CA ARG A 67 12.31 4.89 -13.30
C ARG A 67 11.39 6.03 -13.72
N CYS A 68 11.19 7.03 -12.87
CA CYS A 68 10.37 8.20 -13.24
C CYS A 68 11.01 8.99 -14.40
N TRP A 69 12.33 9.10 -14.37
CA TRP A 69 13.04 9.80 -15.43
C TRP A 69 12.95 9.08 -16.77
N ASP A 70 13.08 7.77 -16.78
CA ASP A 70 12.93 6.96 -18.00
C ASP A 70 11.50 7.06 -18.58
N GLU A 71 10.47 7.04 -17.71
CA GLU A 71 9.07 7.23 -18.11
C GLU A 71 8.87 8.62 -18.76
N GLU A 72 9.40 9.67 -18.13
CA GLU A 72 9.29 11.05 -18.63
C GLU A 72 10.08 11.29 -19.92
N ASP A 73 11.28 10.73 -20.02
CA ASP A 73 12.11 10.81 -21.24
C ASP A 73 11.46 10.06 -22.42
N ALA A 74 10.62 9.05 -22.11
CA ALA A 74 9.81 8.35 -23.11
C ALA A 74 8.44 9.03 -23.39
N GLY A 75 8.16 10.20 -22.79
CA GLY A 75 6.90 10.91 -22.94
C GLY A 75 5.73 10.31 -22.16
N ILE A 76 6.00 9.45 -21.19
CA ILE A 76 4.99 8.80 -20.34
C ILE A 76 4.87 9.58 -19.02
N GLN A 77 3.64 9.81 -18.58
CA GLN A 77 3.42 10.46 -17.29
C GLN A 77 3.90 9.57 -16.13
N SER A 78 4.93 10.04 -15.43
CA SER A 78 5.55 9.33 -14.31
C SER A 78 4.74 9.42 -13.01
N LEU A 79 5.09 8.55 -12.03
CA LEU A 79 4.56 8.67 -10.68
C LEU A 79 4.90 10.03 -10.05
N ARG A 80 6.10 10.56 -10.30
CA ARG A 80 6.51 11.88 -9.82
C ARG A 80 5.57 12.98 -10.30
N GLN A 81 5.24 13.00 -11.58
CA GLN A 81 4.33 14.00 -12.17
C GLN A 81 2.94 13.89 -11.56
N ARG A 82 2.37 12.67 -11.49
CA ARG A 82 1.07 12.43 -10.85
C ARG A 82 1.04 12.88 -9.39
N THR A 83 2.13 12.62 -8.64
CA THR A 83 2.20 13.05 -7.23
C THR A 83 2.29 14.58 -7.12
N ASN A 84 3.03 15.23 -8.01
CA ASN A 84 3.10 16.71 -8.05
C ASN A 84 1.73 17.33 -8.42
N GLU A 85 0.96 16.72 -9.29
CA GLU A 85 -0.42 17.14 -9.60
C GLU A 85 -1.34 17.01 -8.39
N ALA A 86 -1.23 15.90 -7.65
CA ALA A 86 -2.08 15.62 -6.51
C ALA A 86 -1.77 16.50 -5.28
N TYR A 87 -0.50 16.77 -5.00
CA TYR A 87 -0.07 17.45 -3.77
C TYR A 87 0.49 18.86 -3.99
N GLY A 88 0.68 19.25 -5.26
CA GLY A 88 1.40 20.48 -5.61
C GLY A 88 2.92 20.35 -5.40
N THR A 89 3.63 21.43 -5.67
CA THR A 89 5.09 21.50 -5.55
C THR A 89 5.55 22.49 -4.47
N ASP A 90 4.65 23.29 -3.93
CA ASP A 90 4.92 24.25 -2.85
C ASP A 90 4.62 23.58 -1.50
N ILE A 91 5.61 22.84 -0.99
CA ILE A 91 5.50 22.09 0.27
C ILE A 91 6.52 22.62 1.25
N THR A 92 6.08 23.54 2.11
CA THR A 92 6.93 24.25 3.07
C THR A 92 6.90 23.66 4.48
N ASP A 93 5.88 22.85 4.81
CA ASP A 93 5.64 22.30 6.16
C ASP A 93 6.05 20.82 6.31
N TRP A 94 6.83 20.28 5.36
CA TRP A 94 7.16 18.87 5.30
C TRP A 94 7.92 18.33 6.53
N GLU A 95 8.69 19.18 7.20
CA GLU A 95 9.41 18.80 8.42
C GLU A 95 8.47 18.38 9.56
N SER A 96 7.23 18.83 9.51
CA SER A 96 6.20 18.52 10.51
C SER A 96 5.60 17.11 10.38
N GLY A 97 6.02 16.31 9.42
CA GLY A 97 5.58 14.94 9.19
C GLY A 97 4.81 14.73 7.89
N PRO A 98 4.47 13.46 7.58
CA PRO A 98 3.83 13.10 6.31
C PRO A 98 2.38 13.56 6.24
N ARG A 99 1.92 13.83 5.02
CA ARG A 99 0.50 14.03 4.68
C ARG A 99 -0.16 12.73 4.26
N GLU A 100 0.61 11.80 3.70
CA GLU A 100 0.16 10.48 3.31
C GLU A 100 0.99 9.38 3.97
N ILE A 101 0.29 8.42 4.56
CA ILE A 101 0.88 7.23 5.16
C ILE A 101 0.40 6.03 4.37
N VAL A 102 1.34 5.24 3.86
CA VAL A 102 1.04 3.97 3.20
C VAL A 102 1.60 2.84 4.06
N ILE A 103 0.73 1.97 4.54
CA ILE A 103 1.09 0.91 5.46
C ILE A 103 0.77 -0.45 4.86
N LYS A 104 1.78 -1.31 4.81
CA LYS A 104 1.58 -2.73 4.60
C LYS A 104 1.38 -3.38 5.97
N THR A 105 0.14 -3.67 6.33
CA THR A 105 -0.20 -4.15 7.69
C THR A 105 0.29 -5.56 7.97
N THR A 106 0.26 -6.43 6.96
CA THR A 106 0.59 -7.85 7.07
C THR A 106 0.87 -8.44 5.69
N ASN A 107 1.52 -9.60 5.64
CA ASN A 107 1.48 -10.47 4.46
C ASN A 107 0.51 -11.65 4.66
N VAL A 108 -0.20 -11.71 5.78
CA VAL A 108 -1.24 -12.71 5.98
C VAL A 108 -2.39 -12.43 5.02
N CYS A 109 -2.70 -13.42 4.20
CA CYS A 109 -3.78 -13.37 3.23
C CYS A 109 -4.54 -14.68 3.24
N ASN A 110 -5.82 -14.63 2.90
CA ASN A 110 -6.65 -15.81 2.68
C ASN A 110 -6.69 -16.27 1.23
N LEU A 111 -5.92 -15.63 0.35
CA LEU A 111 -5.77 -15.98 -1.07
C LEU A 111 -4.31 -16.15 -1.48
N ALA A 112 -4.07 -17.03 -2.43
CA ALA A 112 -2.82 -17.23 -3.16
C ALA A 112 -3.05 -16.92 -4.65
N CYS A 113 -3.30 -15.64 -4.93
CA CYS A 113 -3.60 -15.17 -6.27
C CYS A 113 -2.42 -15.40 -7.21
N ARG A 114 -2.70 -15.82 -8.46
CA ARG A 114 -1.64 -16.07 -9.46
C ARG A 114 -0.86 -14.84 -9.89
N SER A 115 -1.46 -13.65 -9.69
CA SER A 115 -0.81 -12.36 -9.91
C SER A 115 0.00 -11.86 -8.69
N CYS A 116 -0.05 -12.58 -7.56
CA CYS A 116 0.56 -12.13 -6.31
C CYS A 116 1.98 -12.65 -6.14
N ALA A 117 2.82 -11.86 -5.51
CA ALA A 117 4.16 -12.29 -5.12
C ALA A 117 4.14 -13.05 -3.78
N GLY A 118 5.04 -14.02 -3.62
CA GLY A 118 5.08 -14.84 -2.41
C GLY A 118 5.35 -14.07 -1.11
N TRP A 119 5.98 -12.89 -1.19
CA TRP A 119 6.15 -12.00 -0.02
C TRP A 119 4.90 -11.17 0.31
N ASP A 120 3.89 -11.17 -0.55
CA ASP A 120 2.63 -10.46 -0.36
C ASP A 120 1.49 -11.38 0.12
N THR A 121 1.68 -12.70 0.08
CA THR A 121 0.73 -13.65 0.64
C THR A 121 1.42 -14.80 1.36
N SER A 122 1.03 -15.01 2.60
CA SER A 122 1.55 -16.08 3.44
C SER A 122 1.11 -17.49 3.01
N LEU A 123 0.12 -17.60 2.12
CA LEU A 123 -0.31 -18.92 1.60
C LEU A 123 0.72 -19.57 0.68
N TYR A 124 1.67 -18.79 0.12
CA TYR A 124 2.81 -19.36 -0.62
C TYR A 124 3.95 -19.84 0.28
N TRP A 125 3.86 -19.66 1.60
CA TRP A 125 4.92 -20.06 2.52
C TRP A 125 5.32 -21.54 2.40
N PRO A 126 4.40 -22.53 2.31
CA PRO A 126 4.78 -23.93 2.18
C PRO A 126 5.60 -24.21 0.91
N GLU A 127 5.26 -23.55 -0.21
CA GLU A 127 6.05 -23.65 -1.45
C GLU A 127 7.43 -23.02 -1.28
N GLY A 128 7.48 -21.84 -0.65
CA GLY A 128 8.73 -21.15 -0.35
C GLY A 128 9.66 -21.98 0.53
N GLU A 129 9.13 -22.63 1.55
CA GLU A 129 9.86 -23.53 2.42
C GLU A 129 10.39 -24.76 1.65
N TYR A 130 9.56 -25.36 0.80
CA TYR A 130 9.96 -26.45 -0.06
C TYR A 130 11.11 -26.08 -0.99
N TYR A 131 11.01 -24.94 -1.70
CA TYR A 131 12.06 -24.49 -2.61
C TYR A 131 13.35 -24.10 -1.88
N THR A 132 13.24 -23.49 -0.70
CA THR A 132 14.39 -23.19 0.14
C THR A 132 15.17 -24.46 0.49
N ASN A 133 14.48 -25.49 0.94
CA ASN A 133 15.09 -26.76 1.35
C ASN A 133 15.64 -27.54 0.16
N LYS A 134 14.95 -27.50 -0.99
CA LYS A 134 15.33 -28.28 -2.18
C LYS A 134 16.56 -27.72 -2.90
N TYR A 135 16.63 -26.40 -3.04
CA TYR A 135 17.62 -25.78 -3.93
C TYR A 135 18.79 -25.14 -3.20
N ASN A 136 18.74 -25.03 -1.87
CA ASN A 136 19.80 -24.43 -1.03
C ASN A 136 20.43 -23.19 -1.70
N THR A 137 19.60 -22.32 -2.24
CA THR A 137 20.04 -21.20 -3.06
C THR A 137 20.79 -20.17 -2.22
N THR A 138 21.90 -19.69 -2.75
CA THR A 138 22.61 -18.54 -2.18
C THR A 138 22.44 -17.33 -3.10
N LYS A 139 22.32 -16.14 -2.51
CA LYS A 139 22.36 -14.87 -3.23
C LYS A 139 23.52 -14.01 -2.74
N ILE A 140 23.87 -13.02 -3.51
CA ILE A 140 24.84 -12.00 -3.10
C ILE A 140 24.01 -10.82 -2.55
N ASP A 141 24.29 -10.44 -1.29
CA ASP A 141 23.68 -9.27 -0.69
C ASP A 141 24.26 -7.96 -1.26
N ARG A 142 23.73 -6.82 -0.83
CA ARG A 142 24.19 -5.50 -1.29
C ARG A 142 25.65 -5.20 -0.92
N SER A 143 26.20 -5.94 0.04
CA SER A 143 27.60 -5.82 0.49
C SER A 143 28.55 -6.78 -0.23
N GLY A 144 28.05 -7.59 -1.20
CA GLY A 144 28.82 -8.55 -1.95
C GLY A 144 29.03 -9.90 -1.26
N ASN A 145 28.39 -10.16 -0.12
CA ASN A 145 28.52 -11.40 0.62
C ASN A 145 27.54 -12.46 0.08
N LYS A 146 27.99 -13.72 0.05
CA LYS A 146 27.09 -14.86 -0.14
C LYS A 146 26.26 -15.06 1.11
N VAL A 147 24.96 -14.82 1.00
CA VAL A 147 23.98 -15.09 2.04
C VAL A 147 23.01 -16.18 1.56
N PRO A 148 22.36 -16.93 2.46
CA PRO A 148 21.34 -17.86 2.05
C PRO A 148 20.34 -17.18 1.12
N GLY A 149 20.10 -17.73 -0.06
CA GLY A 149 19.24 -17.16 -1.11
C GLY A 149 17.74 -17.19 -0.79
N ASN A 150 17.44 -17.19 0.49
CA ASN A 150 16.13 -17.45 1.04
C ASN A 150 15.23 -16.21 1.00
N ASP A 151 15.01 -15.65 -0.19
CA ASP A 151 13.91 -14.68 -0.37
C ASP A 151 12.57 -15.31 0.01
N PHE A 152 12.45 -16.64 -0.08
CA PHE A 152 11.31 -17.41 0.40
C PHE A 152 11.06 -17.31 1.91
N MET A 153 12.07 -17.05 2.74
CA MET A 153 11.87 -16.79 4.17
C MET A 153 11.04 -15.53 4.43
N GLN A 154 10.98 -14.62 3.47
CA GLN A 154 10.14 -13.43 3.53
C GLN A 154 8.65 -13.77 3.35
N TRP A 155 8.33 -14.97 2.86
CA TRP A 155 6.96 -15.43 2.68
C TRP A 155 6.30 -15.92 3.97
N ARG A 156 7.08 -16.09 5.05
CA ARG A 156 6.51 -16.41 6.36
C ARG A 156 5.41 -15.43 6.75
N PRO A 157 4.32 -15.94 7.36
CA PRO A 157 3.29 -15.08 7.91
C PRO A 157 3.89 -14.05 8.86
N LYS A 158 3.65 -12.77 8.61
CA LYS A 158 4.10 -11.66 9.45
C LYS A 158 2.97 -10.66 9.63
N VAL A 159 2.76 -10.25 10.87
CA VAL A 159 1.90 -9.14 11.24
C VAL A 159 2.79 -7.99 11.70
N TYR A 160 2.57 -6.82 11.16
CA TYR A 160 3.39 -5.64 11.44
C TYR A 160 2.66 -4.75 12.43
N HIS A 161 3.21 -4.59 13.62
CA HIS A 161 2.63 -3.78 14.69
C HIS A 161 3.06 -2.31 14.63
N SER A 162 3.09 -1.73 13.44
CA SER A 162 3.50 -0.33 13.29
C SER A 162 2.56 0.69 13.92
N SER A 163 1.31 0.29 14.21
CA SER A 163 0.32 1.19 14.80
C SER A 163 0.74 1.76 16.15
N ASP A 164 1.52 1.02 16.94
CA ASP A 164 1.96 1.48 18.26
C ASP A 164 3.03 2.57 18.17
N LEU A 165 3.72 2.70 17.04
CA LEU A 165 4.78 3.68 16.80
C LEU A 165 4.26 5.08 16.46
N TRP A 166 2.97 5.22 16.10
CA TRP A 166 2.39 6.51 15.72
C TRP A 166 1.88 7.27 16.95
N THR A 167 2.36 8.51 17.11
CA THR A 167 1.89 9.44 18.14
C THR A 167 0.90 10.46 17.54
N PRO A 168 0.08 11.14 18.35
CA PRO A 168 -0.76 12.24 17.85
C PRO A 168 0.03 13.35 17.14
N ALA A 169 1.27 13.60 17.55
CA ALA A 169 2.14 14.57 16.90
C ALA A 169 2.51 14.16 15.46
N ASP A 170 2.74 12.86 15.22
CA ASP A 170 3.05 12.34 13.89
C ASP A 170 1.86 12.44 12.94
N LEU A 171 0.64 12.43 13.48
CA LEU A 171 -0.61 12.43 12.73
C LEU A 171 -1.16 13.82 12.41
N ARG A 172 -0.49 14.89 12.87
CA ARG A 172 -1.00 16.28 12.76
C ARG A 172 -1.28 16.73 11.32
N ASN A 173 -0.48 16.29 10.36
CA ASN A 173 -0.56 16.67 8.95
C ASN A 173 -1.24 15.62 8.07
N VAL A 174 -1.61 14.48 8.63
CA VAL A 174 -2.13 13.34 7.88
C VAL A 174 -3.46 13.68 7.22
N LYS A 175 -3.53 13.41 5.93
CA LYS A 175 -4.71 13.60 5.08
C LYS A 175 -5.17 12.33 4.40
N LYS A 176 -4.26 11.34 4.28
CA LYS A 176 -4.58 10.03 3.69
C LYS A 176 -3.80 8.93 4.39
N ILE A 177 -4.48 7.83 4.68
CA ILE A 177 -3.87 6.58 5.15
C ILE A 177 -4.30 5.46 4.24
N SER A 178 -3.33 4.79 3.63
CA SER A 178 -3.57 3.71 2.67
C SER A 178 -3.11 2.38 3.26
N PHE A 179 -4.00 1.42 3.31
CA PHE A 179 -3.75 0.09 3.84
C PHE A 179 -3.61 -0.92 2.72
N PHE A 180 -2.45 -1.57 2.70
CA PHE A 180 -2.10 -2.65 1.80
C PHE A 180 -1.59 -3.84 2.61
N GLY A 181 -1.25 -4.93 1.94
CA GLY A 181 -0.64 -6.06 2.57
C GLY A 181 -1.00 -7.36 1.87
N GLY A 182 -1.11 -8.45 2.61
CA GLY A 182 -1.81 -9.64 2.16
C GLY A 182 -3.29 -9.31 1.96
N GLU A 183 -4.06 -9.37 3.05
CA GLU A 183 -5.42 -8.83 3.07
C GLU A 183 -5.56 -7.91 4.29
N PRO A 184 -5.65 -6.58 4.10
CA PRO A 184 -5.68 -5.64 5.22
C PRO A 184 -6.89 -5.83 6.14
N LEU A 185 -8.01 -6.35 5.65
CA LEU A 185 -9.21 -6.56 6.46
C LEU A 185 -9.14 -7.82 7.35
N LEU A 186 -8.11 -8.65 7.20
CA LEU A 186 -7.81 -9.73 8.13
C LEU A 186 -7.02 -9.25 9.35
N ASP A 187 -6.23 -8.20 9.19
CA ASP A 187 -5.44 -7.65 10.29
C ASP A 187 -6.29 -6.71 11.15
N LYS A 188 -6.48 -7.07 12.41
CA LYS A 188 -7.25 -6.27 13.38
C LYS A 188 -6.42 -5.18 14.07
N GLN A 189 -5.12 -5.16 13.88
CA GLN A 189 -4.23 -4.28 14.64
C GLN A 189 -4.26 -2.83 14.13
N HIS A 190 -4.50 -2.60 12.83
CA HIS A 190 -4.51 -1.23 12.29
C HIS A 190 -5.70 -0.40 12.82
N GLY A 191 -6.73 -1.03 13.38
CA GLY A 191 -7.78 -0.32 14.11
C GLY A 191 -7.27 0.56 15.25
N LYS A 192 -6.15 0.20 15.88
CA LYS A 192 -5.49 1.05 16.86
C LYS A 192 -4.97 2.35 16.25
N LEU A 193 -4.47 2.30 15.00
CA LEU A 193 -4.04 3.51 14.29
C LEU A 193 -5.25 4.38 13.95
N LEU A 194 -6.35 3.78 13.47
CA LEU A 194 -7.58 4.52 13.20
C LEU A 194 -8.07 5.24 14.47
N GLN A 195 -8.09 4.55 15.62
CA GLN A 195 -8.47 5.15 16.89
C GLN A 195 -7.56 6.33 17.27
N LYS A 196 -6.24 6.20 17.10
CA LYS A 196 -5.32 7.32 17.34
C LYS A 196 -5.58 8.54 16.45
N VAL A 197 -5.97 8.32 15.18
CA VAL A 197 -6.35 9.42 14.27
C VAL A 197 -7.65 10.10 14.74
N ILE A 198 -8.61 9.31 15.23
CA ILE A 198 -9.87 9.79 15.81
C ILE A 198 -9.58 10.61 17.07
N ASP A 199 -8.81 10.05 18.00
CA ASP A 199 -8.45 10.70 19.28
C ASP A 199 -7.66 12.00 19.05
N ALA A 200 -6.86 12.06 17.96
CA ALA A 200 -6.16 13.29 17.56
C ALA A 200 -7.08 14.33 16.87
N GLY A 201 -8.39 14.06 16.73
CA GLY A 201 -9.34 14.95 16.07
C GLY A 201 -9.10 15.13 14.57
N LYS A 202 -8.47 14.15 13.92
CA LYS A 202 -8.08 14.22 12.50
C LYS A 202 -8.96 13.39 11.56
N ALA A 203 -9.83 12.55 12.07
CA ALA A 203 -10.66 11.66 11.25
C ALA A 203 -11.51 12.42 10.21
N ASN A 204 -12.10 13.56 10.59
CA ASN A 204 -12.94 14.39 9.74
C ASN A 204 -12.22 15.10 8.58
N VAL A 205 -10.89 15.00 8.49
CA VAL A 205 -10.07 15.56 7.41
C VAL A 205 -9.20 14.51 6.72
N THR A 206 -9.27 13.26 7.19
CA THR A 206 -8.45 12.14 6.71
C THR A 206 -9.26 11.23 5.80
N THR A 207 -8.66 10.85 4.68
CA THR A 207 -9.15 9.81 3.77
C THR A 207 -8.51 8.48 4.13
N LEU A 208 -9.29 7.43 4.24
CA LEU A 208 -8.81 6.05 4.31
C LEU A 208 -8.87 5.41 2.94
N PHE A 209 -7.85 4.61 2.62
CA PHE A 209 -7.82 3.81 1.40
C PHE A 209 -7.55 2.34 1.74
N TYR A 210 -8.34 1.46 1.16
CA TYR A 210 -8.17 0.01 1.26
C TYR A 210 -8.16 -0.63 -0.13
N SER A 211 -7.20 -1.55 -0.35
CA SER A 211 -7.28 -2.50 -1.46
C SER A 211 -7.58 -3.87 -0.86
N THR A 212 -8.73 -4.44 -1.18
CA THR A 212 -9.21 -5.70 -0.60
C THR A 212 -9.55 -6.73 -1.65
N ASN A 213 -9.35 -8.00 -1.30
CA ASN A 213 -9.75 -9.13 -2.13
C ASN A 213 -11.24 -9.49 -1.99
N CYS A 214 -11.99 -8.77 -1.19
CA CYS A 214 -13.43 -8.93 -0.94
C CYS A 214 -13.85 -10.30 -0.34
N GLN A 215 -12.92 -11.12 0.14
CA GLN A 215 -13.27 -12.34 0.88
C GLN A 215 -13.57 -12.07 2.37
N GLN A 216 -13.38 -10.82 2.81
CA GLN A 216 -13.71 -10.32 4.14
C GLN A 216 -14.37 -8.94 4.01
N ILE A 217 -15.28 -8.62 4.91
CA ILE A 217 -16.00 -7.34 4.89
C ILE A 217 -15.51 -6.33 5.93
N GLY A 218 -14.52 -6.66 6.74
CA GLY A 218 -13.99 -5.74 7.74
C GLY A 218 -15.04 -5.19 8.72
N LYS A 219 -16.08 -5.96 9.05
CA LYS A 219 -17.19 -5.52 9.90
C LYS A 219 -16.77 -4.87 11.21
N HIS A 220 -15.63 -5.31 11.76
CA HIS A 220 -15.06 -4.77 12.99
C HIS A 220 -14.46 -3.37 12.83
N TYR A 221 -14.36 -2.83 11.61
CA TYR A 221 -13.91 -1.46 11.32
C TYR A 221 -15.06 -0.51 10.98
N GLU A 222 -16.27 -1.00 10.78
CA GLU A 222 -17.40 -0.24 10.28
C GLU A 222 -17.65 1.04 11.10
N GLU A 223 -17.67 0.92 12.44
CA GLU A 223 -17.87 2.05 13.35
C GLU A 223 -16.68 3.03 13.34
N LEU A 224 -15.47 2.54 13.16
CA LEU A 224 -14.29 3.41 13.03
C LEU A 224 -14.34 4.19 11.71
N TRP A 225 -14.66 3.50 10.60
CA TRP A 225 -14.76 4.13 9.28
C TRP A 225 -15.79 5.25 9.25
N SER A 226 -16.90 5.09 9.97
CA SER A 226 -17.98 6.09 10.02
C SER A 226 -17.55 7.46 10.57
N GLN A 227 -16.41 7.56 11.21
CA GLN A 227 -15.87 8.79 11.78
C GLN A 227 -14.92 9.54 10.84
N PHE A 228 -14.55 8.93 9.71
CA PHE A 228 -13.63 9.52 8.75
C PHE A 228 -14.35 10.34 7.68
N LYS A 229 -13.64 11.33 7.13
CA LYS A 229 -14.17 12.19 6.06
C LYS A 229 -14.55 11.40 4.81
N ARG A 230 -13.66 10.48 4.41
CA ARG A 230 -13.77 9.69 3.19
C ARG A 230 -13.16 8.32 3.39
N VAL A 231 -13.81 7.29 2.82
CA VAL A 231 -13.29 5.92 2.80
C VAL A 231 -13.33 5.41 1.36
N GLU A 232 -12.16 5.10 0.82
CA GLU A 232 -11.96 4.57 -0.52
C GLU A 232 -11.69 3.06 -0.42
N ILE A 233 -12.50 2.25 -1.07
CA ILE A 233 -12.34 0.79 -1.07
C ILE A 233 -12.22 0.30 -2.50
N PHE A 234 -11.05 -0.25 -2.83
CA PHE A 234 -10.78 -0.83 -4.14
C PHE A 234 -10.95 -2.34 -4.06
N PHE A 235 -11.87 -2.85 -4.86
CA PHE A 235 -12.17 -4.27 -5.00
C PHE A 235 -11.21 -4.90 -5.99
N SER A 236 -10.36 -5.79 -5.51
CA SER A 236 -9.40 -6.49 -6.37
C SER A 236 -10.09 -7.65 -7.10
N ILE A 237 -10.49 -7.45 -8.34
CA ILE A 237 -11.26 -8.38 -9.16
C ILE A 237 -10.53 -8.63 -10.48
N ASP A 238 -9.86 -9.77 -10.64
CA ASP A 238 -9.07 -10.10 -11.84
C ASP A 238 -9.88 -10.87 -12.90
N GLY A 239 -11.11 -11.23 -12.59
CA GLY A 239 -12.04 -11.96 -13.43
C GLY A 239 -13.35 -12.19 -12.67
N ILE A 240 -14.31 -12.83 -13.29
CA ILE A 240 -15.60 -13.18 -12.68
C ILE A 240 -15.76 -14.70 -12.63
N GLU A 241 -16.68 -15.19 -11.79
CA GLU A 241 -17.07 -16.59 -11.67
C GLU A 241 -15.86 -17.54 -11.52
N LYS A 242 -15.79 -18.57 -12.36
CA LYS A 242 -14.70 -19.57 -12.34
C LYS A 242 -13.33 -18.97 -12.65
N GLN A 243 -13.28 -17.90 -13.47
CA GLN A 243 -12.03 -17.21 -13.75
C GLN A 243 -11.52 -16.52 -12.50
N PHE A 244 -12.40 -15.87 -11.73
CA PHE A 244 -12.03 -15.30 -10.43
C PHE A 244 -11.45 -16.37 -9.50
N GLU A 245 -12.16 -17.51 -9.34
CA GLU A 245 -11.74 -18.60 -8.46
C GLU A 245 -10.40 -19.22 -8.88
N TYR A 246 -10.15 -19.29 -10.19
CA TYR A 246 -8.85 -19.74 -10.72
C TYR A 246 -7.72 -18.75 -10.47
N LEU A 247 -7.95 -17.45 -10.74
CA LEU A 247 -6.91 -16.42 -10.63
C LEU A 247 -6.62 -16.06 -9.19
N ARG A 248 -7.65 -16.06 -8.35
CA ARG A 248 -7.60 -15.66 -6.94
C ARG A 248 -7.88 -16.85 -6.01
N TRP A 249 -7.20 -17.96 -6.27
CA TRP A 249 -7.36 -19.19 -5.49
C TRP A 249 -6.96 -18.98 -4.01
N PRO A 250 -7.67 -19.57 -3.02
CA PRO A 250 -8.92 -20.34 -3.10
C PRO A 250 -10.17 -19.45 -2.87
N GLY A 251 -10.26 -18.32 -3.58
CA GLY A 251 -11.39 -17.39 -3.48
C GLY A 251 -12.71 -18.06 -3.88
N ASN A 252 -13.80 -17.55 -3.33
CA ASN A 252 -15.16 -17.94 -3.65
C ASN A 252 -15.90 -16.76 -4.29
N TRP A 253 -16.37 -16.92 -5.52
CA TRP A 253 -17.00 -15.85 -6.27
C TRP A 253 -18.32 -15.38 -5.67
N GLU A 254 -19.19 -16.28 -5.23
CA GLU A 254 -20.48 -15.91 -4.62
C GLU A 254 -20.29 -15.12 -3.33
N LYS A 255 -19.31 -15.52 -2.53
CA LYS A 255 -18.93 -14.77 -1.33
C LYS A 255 -18.40 -13.37 -1.68
N THR A 256 -17.58 -13.26 -2.74
CA THR A 256 -17.06 -11.97 -3.21
C THR A 256 -18.21 -11.04 -3.60
N LYS A 257 -19.18 -11.50 -4.39
CA LYS A 257 -20.36 -10.72 -4.78
C LYS A 257 -21.14 -10.22 -3.57
N THR A 258 -21.49 -11.15 -2.67
CA THR A 258 -22.20 -10.81 -1.43
C THR A 258 -21.45 -9.75 -0.60
N ASN A 259 -20.14 -9.89 -0.50
CA ASN A 259 -19.33 -8.93 0.25
C ASN A 259 -19.25 -7.56 -0.45
N ILE A 260 -19.16 -7.53 -1.79
CA ILE A 260 -19.22 -6.26 -2.55
C ILE A 260 -20.57 -5.57 -2.33
N ASP A 261 -21.67 -6.29 -2.42
CA ASP A 261 -23.01 -5.72 -2.16
C ASP A 261 -23.13 -5.18 -0.72
N TRP A 262 -22.46 -5.82 0.25
CA TRP A 262 -22.38 -5.32 1.62
C TRP A 262 -21.60 -4.00 1.70
N PHE A 263 -20.46 -3.86 0.99
CA PHE A 263 -19.71 -2.61 0.93
C PHE A 263 -20.50 -1.50 0.26
N LEU A 264 -21.15 -1.78 -0.86
CA LEU A 264 -21.96 -0.82 -1.60
C LEU A 264 -23.18 -0.33 -0.82
N ASN A 265 -23.59 -1.04 0.24
CA ASN A 265 -24.65 -0.61 1.15
C ASN A 265 -24.15 0.25 2.33
N LEU A 266 -22.84 0.48 2.47
CA LEU A 266 -22.30 1.36 3.53
C LEU A 266 -22.81 2.81 3.45
N PRO A 267 -22.94 3.44 2.27
CA PRO A 267 -23.50 4.79 2.16
C PRO A 267 -24.91 4.92 2.75
N ASN A 268 -25.75 3.89 2.66
CA ASN A 268 -27.10 3.89 3.24
C ASN A 268 -27.05 3.85 4.77
N ARG A 269 -26.06 3.18 5.35
CA ARG A 269 -25.89 3.07 6.81
C ARG A 269 -25.17 4.26 7.42
N TYR A 270 -24.24 4.86 6.67
CA TYR A 270 -23.38 5.96 7.10
C TYR A 270 -23.33 7.07 6.03
N PRO A 271 -24.42 7.81 5.82
CA PRO A 271 -24.54 8.80 4.74
C PRO A 271 -23.66 10.04 4.92
N ASN A 272 -23.08 10.24 6.09
CA ASN A 272 -22.18 11.36 6.38
C ASN A 272 -20.74 11.12 5.94
N VAL A 273 -20.40 9.91 5.50
CA VAL A 273 -19.07 9.54 5.01
C VAL A 273 -19.07 9.63 3.48
N ASP A 274 -18.06 10.25 2.91
CA ASP A 274 -17.82 10.21 1.47
C ASP A 274 -17.22 8.86 1.08
N TRP A 275 -18.08 7.92 0.70
CA TRP A 275 -17.67 6.58 0.25
C TRP A 275 -17.31 6.59 -1.22
N TYR A 276 -16.18 5.96 -1.54
CA TYR A 276 -15.76 5.76 -2.92
C TYR A 276 -15.37 4.30 -3.14
N PHE A 277 -15.96 3.68 -4.15
CA PHE A 277 -15.70 2.29 -4.51
C PHE A 277 -15.17 2.21 -5.93
N GLN A 278 -14.21 1.32 -6.15
CA GLN A 278 -13.64 1.09 -7.48
C GLN A 278 -13.25 -0.36 -7.64
N GLY A 279 -13.55 -0.95 -8.81
CA GLY A 279 -12.96 -2.19 -9.25
C GLY A 279 -11.49 -1.98 -9.66
N SER A 280 -10.64 -2.92 -9.29
CA SER A 280 -9.22 -2.93 -9.68
C SER A 280 -8.86 -4.30 -10.24
N GLN A 281 -8.42 -4.34 -11.49
CA GLN A 281 -8.06 -5.55 -12.20
C GLN A 281 -6.58 -5.58 -12.53
N CYS A 282 -5.90 -6.65 -12.16
CA CYS A 282 -4.54 -6.94 -12.60
C CYS A 282 -4.58 -7.70 -13.92
N VAL A 283 -4.32 -7.00 -15.02
CA VAL A 283 -4.36 -7.60 -16.36
C VAL A 283 -3.11 -8.45 -16.61
N SER A 284 -3.33 -9.65 -17.09
CA SER A 284 -2.29 -10.64 -17.42
C SER A 284 -2.70 -11.47 -18.64
N VAL A 285 -1.80 -12.31 -19.11
CA VAL A 285 -2.11 -13.29 -20.18
C VAL A 285 -3.22 -14.26 -19.81
N LEU A 286 -3.53 -14.39 -18.51
CA LEU A 286 -4.55 -15.31 -18.01
C LEU A 286 -5.97 -14.72 -18.03
N ASN A 287 -6.12 -13.42 -18.23
CA ASN A 287 -7.42 -12.75 -18.17
C ASN A 287 -7.64 -11.67 -19.22
N ILE A 288 -6.66 -11.39 -20.07
CA ILE A 288 -6.78 -10.29 -21.05
C ILE A 288 -7.91 -10.53 -22.06
N ALA A 289 -8.20 -11.79 -22.42
CA ALA A 289 -9.28 -12.13 -23.33
C ALA A 289 -10.67 -11.83 -22.74
N GLU A 290 -10.82 -11.89 -21.42
CA GLU A 290 -12.07 -11.72 -20.69
C GLU A 290 -12.11 -10.35 -19.95
N TYR A 291 -11.18 -9.45 -20.29
CA TYR A 291 -11.06 -8.15 -19.63
C TYR A 291 -12.38 -7.37 -19.65
N ASN A 292 -13.02 -7.30 -20.82
CA ASN A 292 -14.26 -6.53 -20.99
C ASN A 292 -15.42 -7.10 -20.15
N HIS A 293 -15.57 -8.42 -20.05
CA HIS A 293 -16.62 -9.04 -19.23
C HIS A 293 -16.47 -8.65 -17.74
N THR A 294 -15.24 -8.61 -17.26
CA THR A 294 -14.98 -8.17 -15.87
C THR A 294 -15.26 -6.69 -15.70
N ALA A 295 -14.86 -5.85 -16.67
CA ALA A 295 -15.10 -4.42 -16.64
C ALA A 295 -16.61 -4.10 -16.67
N GLU A 296 -17.35 -4.68 -17.59
CA GLU A 296 -18.83 -4.55 -17.69
C GLU A 296 -19.51 -4.96 -16.38
N TRP A 297 -19.13 -6.08 -15.79
CA TRP A 297 -19.68 -6.51 -14.51
C TRP A 297 -19.41 -5.50 -13.38
N LEU A 298 -18.22 -4.87 -13.36
CA LEU A 298 -17.87 -3.86 -12.38
C LEU A 298 -18.63 -2.54 -12.60
N GLU A 299 -18.90 -2.16 -13.86
CA GLU A 299 -19.67 -0.97 -14.21
C GLU A 299 -21.16 -1.10 -13.83
N ASP A 300 -21.68 -2.32 -13.83
CA ASP A 300 -23.05 -2.64 -13.44
C ASP A 300 -23.27 -2.61 -11.91
N LYS A 301 -22.23 -2.42 -11.11
CA LYS A 301 -22.28 -2.38 -9.64
C LYS A 301 -22.23 -0.98 -9.08
#